data_0772647911aca2b70c9b91d569626ed7
#
_entry.id   0772647911aca2b70c9b91d569626ed7
#
_cell.length_a   1.000
_cell.length_b   1.000
_cell.length_c   1.000
_cell.angle_alpha   90.00
_cell.angle_beta   90.00
_cell.angle_gamma   90.00
#
_symmetry.space_group_name_H-M   'P 1'
#
loop_
_entity.id
_entity.type
_entity.pdbx_description
1 polymer ?
#
loop_
_entity_poly.entity_id
_entity_poly.type
_entity_poly.pdbx_seq_one_letter_code
_entity_poly.pdbx_strand_id
1 'polypeptide(L)'
;MRRILVPIAALMLLAVAAPADARQRSFHTPSGNISCLYRSGGPFLRCDVHSLNDTAFTLDRLHRGKRVRVTDAVPAGKVLPYGATAKLGPFRCRSRSTGLTCRSKPSGHGFKLARERQYTF
;
A
#
# COMPACT_ATOMS: atom_id res chain seq x y z
N MET A 1 -46.84 -46.38 18.07
CA MET A 1 -45.74 -45.51 18.52
C MET A 1 -45.20 -44.73 17.34
N ARG A 2 -45.40 -43.47 17.31
CA ARG A 2 -44.83 -42.59 16.29
C ARG A 2 -43.48 -42.06 16.77
N ARG A 3 -42.43 -42.42 16.07
CA ARG A 3 -41.11 -41.80 16.32
C ARG A 3 -41.08 -40.47 15.59
N ILE A 4 -40.96 -39.40 16.36
CA ILE A 4 -40.75 -38.07 15.80
C ILE A 4 -39.26 -37.93 15.55
N LEU A 5 -38.86 -37.92 14.26
CA LEU A 5 -37.54 -37.56 13.82
C LEU A 5 -37.49 -36.03 13.81
N VAL A 6 -36.76 -35.46 14.76
CA VAL A 6 -36.45 -34.04 14.78
C VAL A 6 -35.27 -33.85 13.82
N PRO A 7 -35.42 -33.09 12.72
CA PRO A 7 -34.27 -32.77 11.88
C PRO A 7 -33.32 -31.85 12.66
N ILE A 8 -32.14 -32.34 12.90
CA ILE A 8 -31.06 -31.49 13.40
C ILE A 8 -30.66 -30.59 12.24
N ALA A 9 -31.13 -29.36 12.27
CA ALA A 9 -30.64 -28.33 11.36
C ALA A 9 -29.19 -28.07 11.74
N ALA A 10 -28.27 -28.60 10.94
CA ALA A 10 -26.86 -28.24 11.05
C ALA A 10 -26.73 -26.77 10.65
N LEU A 11 -26.55 -25.92 11.64
CA LEU A 11 -26.22 -24.51 11.42
C LEU A 11 -24.80 -24.48 10.88
N MET A 12 -24.65 -24.41 9.55
CA MET A 12 -23.35 -24.12 8.96
C MET A 12 -23.00 -22.68 9.24
N LEU A 13 -22.18 -22.45 10.25
CA LEU A 13 -21.49 -21.17 10.43
C LEU A 13 -20.51 -21.05 9.27
N LEU A 14 -20.89 -20.28 8.27
CA LEU A 14 -19.94 -19.75 7.28
C LEU A 14 -19.08 -18.73 7.98
N ALA A 15 -17.90 -19.15 8.45
CA ALA A 15 -16.87 -18.24 8.90
C ALA A 15 -16.38 -17.49 7.65
N VAL A 16 -16.86 -16.25 7.47
CA VAL A 16 -16.29 -15.31 6.50
C VAL A 16 -14.99 -14.83 7.09
N ALA A 17 -13.88 -15.51 6.76
CA ALA A 17 -12.56 -14.98 7.02
C ALA A 17 -12.37 -13.77 6.10
N ALA A 18 -12.53 -12.56 6.64
CA ALA A 18 -12.10 -11.36 5.93
C ALA A 18 -10.57 -11.41 5.79
N PRO A 19 -10.00 -11.46 4.56
CA PRO A 19 -8.57 -11.43 4.39
C PRO A 19 -8.06 -10.02 4.64
N ALA A 20 -7.92 -9.63 5.93
CA ALA A 20 -7.40 -8.31 6.31
C ALA A 20 -6.04 -8.05 5.67
N ASP A 21 -5.20 -9.09 5.53
CA ASP A 21 -3.83 -8.99 5.01
C ASP A 21 -3.76 -8.77 3.50
N ALA A 22 -4.75 -9.23 2.73
CA ALA A 22 -4.81 -9.03 1.28
C ALA A 22 -5.08 -7.57 0.88
N ARG A 23 -5.47 -6.70 1.82
CA ARG A 23 -5.81 -5.30 1.61
C ARG A 23 -4.67 -4.34 1.88
N GLN A 24 -3.56 -4.83 2.39
CA GLN A 24 -2.37 -4.03 2.67
C GLN A 24 -1.14 -4.69 2.07
N ARG A 25 -0.28 -3.88 1.48
CA ARG A 25 1.03 -4.31 1.00
C ARG A 25 2.06 -3.26 1.39
N SER A 26 3.17 -3.72 1.93
CA SER A 26 4.30 -2.89 2.30
C SER A 26 5.54 -3.29 1.54
N PHE A 27 6.36 -2.33 1.19
CA PHE A 27 7.67 -2.56 0.60
C PHE A 27 8.62 -1.42 0.94
N HIS A 28 9.91 -1.66 0.76
CA HIS A 28 10.94 -0.63 0.90
C HIS A 28 11.93 -0.69 -0.25
N THR A 29 12.60 0.41 -0.50
CA THR A 29 13.67 0.49 -1.50
C THR A 29 14.95 -0.18 -0.97
N PRO A 30 15.87 -0.62 -1.84
CA PRO A 30 17.09 -1.32 -1.42
C PRO A 30 17.95 -0.56 -0.42
N SER A 31 18.00 0.76 -0.49
CA SER A 31 18.73 1.59 0.49
C SER A 31 18.05 1.63 1.86
N GLY A 32 16.78 1.24 1.96
CA GLY A 32 15.97 1.40 3.16
C GLY A 32 15.49 2.83 3.41
N ASN A 33 15.82 3.79 2.54
CA ASN A 33 15.45 5.19 2.74
C ASN A 33 13.96 5.47 2.52
N ILE A 34 13.28 4.65 1.73
CA ILE A 34 11.87 4.82 1.40
C ILE A 34 11.13 3.55 1.77
N SER A 35 10.07 3.68 2.56
CA SER A 35 9.16 2.59 2.93
C SER A 35 7.74 2.98 2.59
N CYS A 36 7.03 2.10 1.90
CA CYS A 36 5.69 2.36 1.38
C CYS A 36 4.66 1.40 1.93
N LEU A 37 3.46 1.89 2.12
CA LEU A 37 2.28 1.12 2.48
C LEU A 37 1.14 1.44 1.50
N TYR A 38 0.58 0.38 0.93
CA TYR A 38 -0.61 0.45 0.09
C TYR A 38 -1.81 -0.16 0.82
N ARG A 39 -2.95 0.50 0.69
CA ARG A 39 -4.26 -0.01 1.14
C ARG A 39 -5.23 -0.04 -0.03
N SER A 40 -5.93 -1.16 -0.21
CA SER A 40 -6.85 -1.35 -1.32
C SER A 40 -8.25 -0.80 -1.07
N GLY A 41 -8.69 -0.73 0.17
CA GLY A 41 -10.00 -0.19 0.52
C GLY A 41 -10.01 1.34 0.49
N GLY A 42 -10.58 1.95 -0.58
CA GLY A 42 -10.38 3.36 -0.90
C GLY A 42 -8.92 3.58 -1.26
N PRO A 43 -8.47 3.20 -2.49
CA PRO A 43 -7.06 3.04 -2.81
C PRO A 43 -6.19 4.20 -2.36
N PHE A 44 -5.19 3.89 -1.54
CA PHE A 44 -4.32 4.87 -0.91
C PHE A 44 -2.91 4.35 -0.80
N LEU A 45 -1.94 5.18 -1.13
CA LEU A 45 -0.52 4.89 -1.02
C LEU A 45 0.17 5.93 -0.15
N ARG A 46 1.01 5.47 0.77
CA ARG A 46 1.88 6.31 1.59
C ARG A 46 3.31 5.81 1.49
N CYS A 47 4.24 6.72 1.23
CA CYS A 47 5.67 6.42 1.25
C CYS A 47 6.38 7.37 2.21
N ASP A 48 7.02 6.80 3.22
CA ASP A 48 7.86 7.54 4.17
C ASP A 48 9.27 7.68 3.60
N VAL A 49 9.86 8.87 3.72
CA VAL A 49 11.23 9.15 3.33
C VAL A 49 12.07 9.34 4.59
N HIS A 50 12.86 8.34 4.95
CA HIS A 50 13.57 8.31 6.24
C HIS A 50 14.66 9.39 6.37
N SER A 51 15.26 9.81 5.26
CA SER A 51 16.21 10.94 5.26
C SER A 51 15.56 12.30 5.54
N LEU A 52 14.23 12.37 5.42
CA LEU A 52 13.43 13.54 5.78
C LEU A 52 12.62 13.19 7.02
N ASN A 53 13.03 13.69 8.17
CA ASN A 53 12.37 13.38 9.44
C ASN A 53 10.86 13.71 9.36
N ASP A 54 10.05 12.81 9.90
CA ASP A 54 8.60 12.98 10.02
C ASP A 54 7.89 13.35 8.69
N THR A 55 8.41 12.87 7.57
CA THR A 55 7.89 13.22 6.25
C THR A 55 7.46 11.99 5.46
N ALA A 56 6.26 12.06 4.92
CA ALA A 56 5.73 11.09 3.99
C ALA A 56 5.11 11.77 2.76
N PHE A 57 4.91 10.97 1.74
CA PHE A 57 4.18 11.35 0.53
C PHE A 57 3.00 10.43 0.36
N THR A 58 1.85 10.99 0.05
CA THR A 58 0.60 10.25 -0.10
C THR A 58 0.02 10.44 -1.49
N LEU A 59 -0.71 9.43 -1.93
CA LEU A 59 -1.33 9.40 -3.24
C LEU A 59 -2.68 8.69 -3.16
N ASP A 60 -3.70 9.31 -3.73
CA ASP A 60 -4.96 8.67 -4.05
C ASP A 60 -5.13 8.52 -5.56
N ARG A 61 -6.25 7.99 -6.01
CA ARG A 61 -6.49 7.73 -7.44
C ARG A 61 -6.53 8.98 -8.31
N LEU A 62 -7.04 10.09 -7.79
CA LEU A 62 -7.53 11.21 -8.60
C LEU A 62 -6.77 12.50 -8.40
N HIS A 63 -6.06 12.66 -7.29
CA HIS A 63 -5.44 13.92 -6.93
C HIS A 63 -3.92 13.85 -7.01
N ARG A 64 -3.33 15.02 -7.18
CA ARG A 64 -1.87 15.20 -7.13
C ARG A 64 -1.31 14.62 -5.83
N GLY A 65 -0.13 14.02 -5.89
CA GLY A 65 0.59 13.57 -4.71
C GLY A 65 0.79 14.70 -3.70
N LYS A 66 0.80 14.35 -2.41
CA LYS A 66 0.94 15.31 -1.30
C LYS A 66 2.12 14.96 -0.43
N ARG A 67 2.87 15.97 -0.02
CA ARG A 67 3.84 15.87 1.07
C ARG A 67 3.11 16.12 2.38
N VAL A 68 3.29 15.22 3.36
CA VAL A 68 2.61 15.30 4.65
C VAL A 68 3.60 15.06 5.79
N ARG A 69 3.28 15.59 6.97
CA ARG A 69 3.98 15.27 8.19
C ARG A 69 3.35 14.05 8.84
N VAL A 70 4.18 13.15 9.35
CA VAL A 70 3.74 11.92 10.02
C VAL A 70 4.50 11.76 11.32
N THR A 71 3.88 11.05 12.29
CA THR A 71 4.47 10.79 13.61
C THR A 71 4.70 9.30 13.86
N ASP A 72 4.23 8.47 12.96
CA ASP A 72 4.40 7.02 12.98
C ASP A 72 5.17 6.56 11.74
N ALA A 73 5.54 5.29 11.69
CA ALA A 73 6.25 4.69 10.57
C ALA A 73 5.40 3.58 9.91
N VAL A 74 5.53 3.45 8.60
CA VAL A 74 4.97 2.31 7.89
C VAL A 74 5.86 1.07 8.09
N PRO A 75 5.30 -0.15 8.01
CA PRO A 75 6.08 -1.39 8.04
C PRO A 75 7.09 -1.42 6.88
N ALA A 76 8.28 -1.98 7.12
CA ALA A 76 9.31 -2.09 6.09
C ALA A 76 8.88 -2.97 4.92
N GLY A 77 8.16 -4.08 5.21
CA GLY A 77 7.71 -5.02 4.18
C GLY A 77 8.86 -5.69 3.44
N LYS A 78 8.59 -6.08 2.20
CA LYS A 78 9.59 -6.69 1.31
C LYS A 78 10.39 -5.60 0.57
N VAL A 79 11.61 -5.94 0.18
CA VAL A 79 12.40 -5.06 -0.70
C VAL A 79 11.79 -5.02 -2.10
N LEU A 80 11.71 -3.83 -2.67
CA LEU A 80 11.44 -3.63 -4.10
C LEU A 80 12.78 -3.37 -4.80
N PRO A 81 13.35 -4.37 -5.49
CA PRO A 81 14.65 -4.24 -6.12
C PRO A 81 14.70 -3.13 -7.16
N TYR A 82 15.86 -2.56 -7.39
CA TYR A 82 16.06 -1.62 -8.50
C TYR A 82 15.67 -2.26 -9.84
N GLY A 83 14.93 -1.54 -10.65
CA GLY A 83 14.39 -2.01 -11.92
C GLY A 83 13.02 -2.69 -11.79
N ALA A 84 12.58 -3.04 -10.59
CA ALA A 84 11.28 -3.66 -10.37
C ALA A 84 10.15 -2.62 -10.25
N THR A 85 8.96 -3.05 -10.62
CA THR A 85 7.72 -2.27 -10.50
C THR A 85 6.75 -2.98 -9.60
N ALA A 86 6.29 -2.31 -8.55
CA ALA A 86 5.19 -2.77 -7.73
C ALA A 86 3.86 -2.33 -8.35
N LYS A 87 2.98 -3.32 -8.58
CA LYS A 87 1.61 -3.09 -9.04
C LYS A 87 0.68 -3.12 -7.84
N LEU A 88 0.09 -1.98 -7.50
CA LEU A 88 -0.66 -1.76 -6.27
C LEU A 88 -2.04 -1.20 -6.62
N GLY A 89 -2.95 -2.05 -7.07
CA GLY A 89 -4.24 -1.59 -7.56
C GLY A 89 -4.08 -0.56 -8.68
N PRO A 90 -4.60 0.69 -8.51
CA PRO A 90 -4.46 1.73 -9.52
C PRO A 90 -3.05 2.31 -9.60
N PHE A 91 -2.17 2.01 -8.63
CA PHE A 91 -0.84 2.61 -8.54
C PHE A 91 0.24 1.72 -9.14
N ARG A 92 1.30 2.38 -9.64
CA ARG A 92 2.53 1.73 -10.08
C ARG A 92 3.70 2.45 -9.44
N CYS A 93 4.55 1.71 -8.73
CA CYS A 93 5.77 2.23 -8.13
C CYS A 93 6.97 1.56 -8.78
N ARG A 94 7.83 2.34 -9.40
CA ARG A 94 9.07 1.85 -10.02
C ARG A 94 10.28 2.24 -9.19
N SER A 95 11.04 1.23 -8.79
CA SER A 95 12.28 1.40 -8.05
C SER A 95 13.46 1.53 -9.00
N ARG A 96 14.26 2.58 -8.81
CA ARG A 96 15.53 2.80 -9.53
C ARG A 96 16.57 3.33 -8.54
N SER A 97 17.85 3.19 -8.88
CA SER A 97 18.93 3.79 -8.09
C SER A 97 18.80 5.31 -7.97
N THR A 98 18.12 5.95 -8.92
CA THR A 98 17.83 7.40 -8.95
C THR A 98 16.59 7.80 -8.16
N GLY A 99 15.86 6.86 -7.56
CA GLY A 99 14.68 7.12 -6.75
C GLY A 99 13.51 6.22 -7.05
N LEU A 100 12.44 6.43 -6.29
CA LEU A 100 11.16 5.74 -6.43
C LEU A 100 10.15 6.67 -7.09
N THR A 101 9.54 6.22 -8.18
CA THR A 101 8.43 6.94 -8.82
C THR A 101 7.14 6.16 -8.65
N CYS A 102 6.15 6.76 -8.04
CA CYS A 102 4.81 6.20 -7.90
C CYS A 102 3.80 7.05 -8.65
N ARG A 103 2.93 6.41 -9.40
CA ARG A 103 1.93 7.08 -10.24
C ARG A 103 0.60 6.36 -10.16
N SER A 104 -0.48 7.13 -10.11
CA SER A 104 -1.84 6.64 -10.34
C SER A 104 -2.10 6.52 -11.83
N LYS A 105 -2.45 5.33 -12.30
CA LYS A 105 -2.77 5.12 -13.73
C LYS A 105 -3.99 5.92 -14.19
N PRO A 106 -5.09 5.99 -13.42
CA PRO A 106 -6.27 6.73 -13.85
C PRO A 106 -6.03 8.24 -14.06
N SER A 107 -5.23 8.87 -13.21
CA SER A 107 -5.06 10.34 -13.22
C SER A 107 -3.70 10.81 -13.73
N GLY A 108 -2.69 9.94 -13.72
CA GLY A 108 -1.33 10.33 -14.03
C GLY A 108 -0.61 11.09 -12.91
N HIS A 109 -1.31 11.38 -11.80
CA HIS A 109 -0.71 12.01 -10.64
C HIS A 109 0.20 11.07 -9.87
N GLY A 110 1.14 11.61 -9.12
CA GLY A 110 2.06 10.81 -8.33
C GLY A 110 3.12 11.62 -7.63
N PHE A 111 4.22 10.95 -7.33
CA PHE A 111 5.42 11.57 -6.76
C PHE A 111 6.68 10.82 -7.18
N LYS A 112 7.79 11.53 -7.16
CA LYS A 112 9.13 10.95 -7.27
C LYS A 112 9.93 11.29 -6.03
N LEU A 113 10.53 10.26 -5.43
CA LEU A 113 11.28 10.34 -4.19
C LEU A 113 12.71 9.86 -4.44
N ALA A 114 13.65 10.78 -4.26
CA ALA A 114 15.07 10.49 -4.23
C ALA A 114 15.65 11.07 -2.95
N ARG A 115 16.90 10.73 -2.62
CA ARG A 115 17.52 11.25 -1.40
C ARG A 115 17.71 12.76 -1.45
N GLU A 116 18.12 13.30 -2.61
CA GLU A 116 18.43 14.71 -2.79
C GLU A 116 17.22 15.55 -3.16
N ARG A 117 16.24 14.97 -3.79
CA ARG A 117 15.08 15.69 -4.30
C ARG A 117 13.82 14.86 -4.28
N GLN A 118 12.72 15.50 -3.87
CA GLN A 118 11.39 14.93 -3.92
C GLN A 118 10.44 15.92 -4.58
N TYR A 119 9.51 15.42 -5.37
CA TYR A 119 8.46 16.26 -5.97
C TYR A 119 7.18 15.48 -6.20
N THR A 120 6.08 16.19 -6.23
CA THR A 120 4.74 15.68 -6.55
C THR A 120 4.28 16.21 -7.90
N PHE A 121 3.41 15.46 -8.49
CA PHE A 121 2.80 15.83 -9.78
C PHE A 121 1.38 15.29 -9.94
#